data_d85a2590828654b8935182a21da72589
#
_entry.id   d85a2590828654b8935182a21da72589
#
_cell.length_a   1.000
_cell.length_b   1.000
_cell.length_c   1.000
_cell.angle_alpha   90.00
_cell.angle_beta   90.00
_cell.angle_gamma   90.00
#
_symmetry.space_group_name_H-M   'P 1'
#
loop_
_entity.id
_entity.type
_entity.pdbx_description
1 polymer ?
#
loop_
_entity_poly.entity_id
_entity_poly.type
_entity_poly.pdbx_seq_one_letter_code
_entity_poly.pdbx_strand_id
1 'polypeptide(L)'
;RSLYLRDIAATVKNYNTNSRDIAKKIGEFQALEKSLEILGDNADLKKAFEEKKQEIPSEAFEELEVFNKAAKKIDDGEFSYNVRGKSIEVKTKYKSLAGLNLPKVAFPRFSSLEDKYLFIKNQNLPGAFPYASGIFPFKRSDEDPKRMFAGEGGPSRTNERFHYLSKNDKAKRLSTAFDSVTLYGE
;
A
#
# COMPACT_ATOMS: atom_id res chain seq x y z
N ARG A 1 23.29 21.23 -6.83
CA ARG A 1 21.88 20.75 -6.82
C ARG A 1 21.49 20.04 -8.15
N SER A 2 21.87 20.55 -9.32
CA SER A 2 21.52 19.95 -10.61
C SER A 2 22.15 18.56 -10.85
N LEU A 3 23.41 18.34 -10.45
CA LEU A 3 24.09 17.05 -10.55
C LEU A 3 23.39 16.00 -9.70
N TYR A 4 23.07 16.30 -8.45
CA TYR A 4 22.35 15.40 -7.54
C TYR A 4 20.98 14.97 -8.06
N LEU A 5 20.22 15.90 -8.63
CA LEU A 5 18.93 15.60 -9.25
C LEU A 5 19.07 14.71 -10.50
N ARG A 6 20.14 14.89 -11.29
CA ARG A 6 20.43 14.02 -12.44
C ARG A 6 20.77 12.60 -12.01
N ASP A 7 21.55 12.44 -10.93
CA ASP A 7 21.92 11.13 -10.42
C ASP A 7 20.69 10.39 -9.87
N ILE A 8 19.81 11.09 -9.14
CA ILE A 8 18.52 10.52 -8.68
C ILE A 8 17.68 10.09 -9.88
N ALA A 9 17.52 10.94 -10.89
CA ALA A 9 16.72 10.63 -12.07
C ALA A 9 17.29 9.42 -12.84
N ALA A 10 18.62 9.32 -12.97
CA ALA A 10 19.27 8.17 -13.59
C ALA A 10 19.03 6.88 -12.77
N THR A 11 19.15 6.94 -11.46
CA THR A 11 18.90 5.80 -10.55
C THR A 11 17.46 5.31 -10.66
N VAL A 12 16.48 6.23 -10.63
CA VAL A 12 15.05 5.89 -10.79
C VAL A 12 14.78 5.29 -12.18
N LYS A 13 15.37 5.84 -13.22
CA LYS A 13 15.24 5.29 -14.57
C LYS A 13 15.77 3.86 -14.66
N ASN A 14 16.98 3.63 -14.13
CA ASN A 14 17.60 2.30 -14.13
C ASN A 14 16.78 1.29 -13.33
N TYR A 15 16.29 1.69 -12.15
CA TYR A 15 15.39 0.87 -11.34
C TYR A 15 14.13 0.47 -12.10
N ASN A 16 13.46 1.42 -12.72
CA ASN A 16 12.25 1.17 -13.48
C ASN A 16 12.48 0.28 -14.70
N THR A 17 13.60 0.48 -15.41
CA THR A 17 13.97 -0.36 -16.56
C THR A 17 14.23 -1.79 -16.11
N ASN A 18 15.05 -1.99 -15.08
CA ASN A 18 15.35 -3.31 -14.54
C ASN A 18 14.09 -4.03 -14.03
N SER A 19 13.22 -3.32 -13.33
CA SER A 19 11.95 -3.89 -12.83
C SER A 19 11.04 -4.35 -13.97
N ARG A 20 10.98 -3.60 -15.08
CA ARG A 20 10.20 -3.98 -16.26
C ARG A 20 10.79 -5.18 -16.99
N ASP A 21 12.12 -5.25 -17.10
CA ASP A 21 12.79 -6.39 -17.73
C ASP A 21 12.56 -7.69 -16.96
N ILE A 22 12.66 -7.64 -15.63
CA ILE A 22 12.34 -8.79 -14.77
C ILE A 22 10.85 -9.14 -14.87
N ALA A 23 9.95 -8.15 -14.83
CA ALA A 23 8.52 -8.36 -14.95
C ALA A 23 8.15 -9.08 -16.26
N LYS A 24 8.75 -8.67 -17.39
CA LYS A 24 8.58 -9.32 -18.67
C LYS A 24 9.00 -10.79 -18.63
N LYS A 25 10.16 -11.09 -18.05
CA LYS A 25 10.63 -12.47 -17.88
C LYS A 25 9.66 -13.32 -17.04
N ILE A 26 9.10 -12.73 -15.97
CA ILE A 26 8.07 -13.38 -15.14
C ILE A 26 6.79 -13.65 -15.96
N GLY A 27 6.38 -12.71 -16.83
CA GLY A 27 5.24 -12.90 -17.73
C GLY A 27 5.47 -14.05 -18.72
N GLU A 28 6.66 -14.13 -19.33
CA GLU A 28 7.07 -15.22 -20.22
C GLU A 28 7.11 -16.57 -19.47
N PHE A 29 7.65 -16.59 -18.26
CA PHE A 29 7.63 -17.77 -17.38
C PHE A 29 6.21 -18.26 -17.09
N GLN A 30 5.28 -17.36 -16.72
CA GLN A 30 3.88 -17.69 -16.50
C GLN A 30 3.19 -18.22 -17.76
N ALA A 31 3.54 -17.71 -18.93
CA ALA A 31 3.00 -18.19 -20.19
C ALA A 31 3.48 -19.62 -20.50
N LEU A 32 4.74 -19.93 -20.23
CA LEU A 32 5.28 -21.30 -20.38
C LEU A 32 4.63 -22.25 -19.38
N GLU A 33 4.43 -21.84 -18.13
CA GLU A 33 3.74 -22.63 -17.10
C GLU A 33 2.33 -23.03 -17.57
N LYS A 34 1.54 -22.06 -18.03
CA LYS A 34 0.21 -22.30 -18.58
C LYS A 34 0.21 -23.21 -19.83
N SER A 35 1.24 -23.05 -20.67
CA SER A 35 1.39 -23.89 -21.87
C SER A 35 1.69 -25.35 -21.51
N LEU A 36 2.51 -25.58 -20.48
CA LEU A 36 2.77 -26.92 -19.95
C LEU A 36 1.51 -27.56 -19.34
N GLU A 37 0.69 -26.78 -18.63
CA GLU A 37 -0.57 -27.26 -18.08
C GLU A 37 -1.56 -27.70 -19.16
N ILE A 38 -1.59 -27.02 -20.32
CA ILE A 38 -2.54 -27.30 -21.42
C ILE A 38 -2.00 -28.41 -22.33
N LEU A 39 -0.75 -28.37 -22.71
CA LEU A 39 -0.15 -29.27 -23.71
C LEU A 39 0.44 -30.55 -23.10
N GLY A 40 0.51 -30.61 -21.78
CA GLY A 40 1.07 -31.77 -21.06
C GLY A 40 2.58 -31.85 -21.14
N ASP A 41 3.10 -33.06 -21.05
CA ASP A 41 4.52 -33.36 -20.87
C ASP A 41 5.31 -33.25 -22.19
N ASN A 42 5.76 -32.02 -22.51
CA ASN A 42 6.60 -31.73 -23.66
C ASN A 42 8.03 -31.41 -23.17
N ALA A 43 9.03 -32.19 -23.60
CA ALA A 43 10.41 -32.07 -23.17
C ALA A 43 11.02 -30.69 -23.54
N ASP A 44 10.71 -30.17 -24.72
CA ASP A 44 11.24 -28.89 -25.19
C ASP A 44 10.65 -27.72 -24.38
N LEU A 45 9.34 -27.78 -24.06
CA LEU A 45 8.68 -26.78 -23.21
C LEU A 45 9.22 -26.82 -21.78
N LYS A 46 9.47 -28.01 -21.22
CA LYS A 46 10.09 -28.14 -19.89
C LYS A 46 11.47 -27.53 -19.85
N LYS A 47 12.28 -27.79 -20.87
CA LYS A 47 13.61 -27.18 -20.97
C LYS A 47 13.53 -25.65 -21.04
N ALA A 48 12.67 -25.13 -21.89
CA ALA A 48 12.45 -23.67 -21.99
C ALA A 48 11.94 -23.07 -20.69
N PHE A 49 11.10 -23.77 -19.94
CA PHE A 49 10.57 -23.34 -18.65
C PHE A 49 11.69 -23.24 -17.60
N GLU A 50 12.55 -24.28 -17.50
CA GLU A 50 13.67 -24.25 -16.54
C GLU A 50 14.72 -23.20 -16.92
N GLU A 51 15.04 -23.02 -18.18
CA GLU A 51 15.94 -21.96 -18.66
C GLU A 51 15.37 -20.58 -18.30
N LYS A 52 14.07 -20.34 -18.55
CA LYS A 52 13.42 -19.08 -18.21
C LYS A 52 13.39 -18.81 -16.72
N LYS A 53 13.15 -19.83 -15.91
CA LYS A 53 13.18 -19.76 -14.45
C LYS A 53 14.55 -19.31 -13.92
N GLN A 54 15.63 -19.82 -14.51
CA GLN A 54 16.99 -19.43 -14.13
C GLN A 54 17.34 -17.97 -14.49
N GLU A 55 16.70 -17.40 -15.50
CA GLU A 55 16.89 -16.00 -15.88
C GLU A 55 16.23 -15.01 -14.90
N ILE A 56 15.33 -15.47 -14.03
CA ILE A 56 14.61 -14.65 -13.07
C ILE A 56 15.33 -14.70 -11.73
N PRO A 57 15.67 -13.54 -11.13
CA PRO A 57 16.27 -13.51 -9.80
C PRO A 57 15.38 -14.19 -8.75
N SER A 58 15.98 -14.99 -7.85
CA SER A 58 15.23 -15.67 -6.78
C SER A 58 14.44 -14.71 -5.89
N GLU A 59 14.99 -13.52 -5.65
CA GLU A 59 14.35 -12.47 -4.86
C GLU A 59 13.00 -12.04 -5.45
N ALA A 60 12.83 -12.13 -6.78
CA ALA A 60 11.56 -11.77 -7.43
C ALA A 60 10.43 -12.74 -7.05
N PHE A 61 10.74 -14.04 -6.96
CA PHE A 61 9.78 -15.04 -6.50
C PHE A 61 9.47 -14.88 -5.02
N GLU A 62 10.47 -14.59 -4.20
CA GLU A 62 10.29 -14.32 -2.77
C GLU A 62 9.37 -13.11 -2.53
N GLU A 63 9.56 -12.03 -3.28
CA GLU A 63 8.73 -10.83 -3.20
C GLU A 63 7.26 -11.13 -3.57
N LEU A 64 7.04 -11.93 -4.62
CA LEU A 64 5.70 -12.37 -5.01
C LEU A 64 5.05 -13.23 -3.92
N GLU A 65 5.82 -14.12 -3.30
CA GLU A 65 5.33 -14.96 -2.21
C GLU A 65 5.00 -14.15 -0.94
N VAL A 66 5.87 -13.20 -0.56
CA VAL A 66 5.63 -12.29 0.57
C VAL A 66 4.35 -11.50 0.35
N PHE A 67 4.12 -10.97 -0.86
CA PHE A 67 2.90 -10.28 -1.20
C PHE A 67 1.65 -11.17 -1.06
N ASN A 68 1.70 -12.41 -1.57
CA ASN A 68 0.61 -13.37 -1.46
C ASN A 68 0.29 -13.72 0.00
N LYS A 69 1.33 -13.94 0.83
CA LYS A 69 1.18 -14.21 2.26
C LYS A 69 0.55 -13.03 3.00
N ALA A 70 0.97 -11.80 2.67
CA ALA A 70 0.40 -10.59 3.24
C ALA A 70 -1.07 -10.40 2.86
N ALA A 71 -1.40 -10.60 1.57
CA ALA A 71 -2.77 -10.52 1.09
C ALA A 71 -3.68 -11.54 1.79
N LYS A 72 -3.20 -12.79 1.93
CA LYS A 72 -3.94 -13.85 2.62
C LYS A 72 -4.20 -13.51 4.09
N LYS A 73 -3.19 -13.05 4.82
CA LYS A 73 -3.35 -12.64 6.24
C LYS A 73 -4.42 -11.56 6.42
N ILE A 74 -4.46 -10.59 5.51
CA ILE A 74 -5.45 -9.51 5.56
C ILE A 74 -6.84 -10.03 5.20
N ASP A 75 -6.95 -10.93 4.22
CA ASP A 75 -8.21 -11.57 3.84
C ASP A 75 -8.75 -12.51 4.94
N ASP A 76 -7.88 -13.18 5.70
CA ASP A 76 -8.27 -14.02 6.83
C ASP A 76 -8.87 -13.22 8.01
N GLY A 77 -8.62 -11.91 8.06
CA GLY A 77 -9.28 -11.01 9.02
C GLY A 77 -8.41 -10.54 10.17
N GLU A 78 -7.18 -11.03 10.28
CA GLU A 78 -6.25 -10.70 11.36
C GLU A 78 -4.88 -10.26 10.82
N PHE A 79 -4.40 -9.17 11.36
CA PHE A 79 -3.08 -8.66 11.04
C PHE A 79 -2.35 -8.27 12.33
N SER A 80 -1.14 -8.79 12.52
CA SER A 80 -0.33 -8.49 13.69
C SER A 80 1.00 -7.87 13.29
N TYR A 81 1.47 -6.90 14.06
CA TYR A 81 2.80 -6.31 13.91
C TYR A 81 3.40 -5.98 15.27
N ASN A 82 4.72 -5.98 15.35
CA ASN A 82 5.45 -5.74 16.58
C ASN A 82 5.93 -4.28 16.68
N VAL A 83 5.64 -3.63 17.80
CA VAL A 83 6.14 -2.31 18.13
C VAL A 83 6.80 -2.36 19.50
N ARG A 84 8.10 -2.08 19.56
CA ARG A 84 8.87 -2.06 20.81
C ARG A 84 8.68 -3.30 21.69
N GLY A 85 8.65 -4.50 21.05
CA GLY A 85 8.48 -5.77 21.75
C GLY A 85 7.03 -6.14 22.14
N LYS A 86 6.05 -5.31 21.78
CA LYS A 86 4.63 -5.60 21.97
C LYS A 86 3.99 -5.98 20.64
N SER A 87 3.33 -7.13 20.59
CA SER A 87 2.48 -7.51 19.46
C SER A 87 1.17 -6.71 19.49
N ILE A 88 0.86 -6.07 18.37
CA ILE A 88 -0.41 -5.35 18.19
C ILE A 88 -1.22 -6.12 17.16
N GLU A 89 -2.37 -6.61 17.58
CA GLU A 89 -3.32 -7.32 16.72
C GLU A 89 -4.37 -6.34 16.22
N VAL A 90 -4.64 -6.36 14.93
CA VAL A 90 -5.59 -5.47 14.29
C VAL A 90 -6.57 -6.28 13.45
N LYS A 91 -7.87 -6.07 13.67
CA LYS A 91 -8.91 -6.64 12.81
C LYS A 91 -8.89 -5.92 11.46
N THR A 92 -8.72 -6.68 10.39
CA THR A 92 -8.65 -6.15 9.02
C THR A 92 -10.02 -5.99 8.36
N LYS A 93 -11.08 -6.45 9.02
CA LYS A 93 -12.47 -6.36 8.56
C LYS A 93 -13.33 -5.59 9.56
N TYR A 94 -14.39 -4.98 9.06
CA TYR A 94 -15.45 -4.36 9.88
C TYR A 94 -16.82 -4.82 9.37
N LYS A 95 -17.82 -4.81 10.25
CA LYS A 95 -19.20 -5.13 9.88
C LYS A 95 -19.89 -3.87 9.36
N SER A 96 -20.51 -3.99 8.20
CA SER A 96 -21.42 -2.97 7.69
C SER A 96 -22.73 -2.96 8.47
N LEU A 97 -23.56 -1.93 8.27
CA LEU A 97 -24.92 -1.87 8.85
C LEU A 97 -25.80 -3.04 8.40
N ALA A 98 -25.54 -3.60 7.22
CA ALA A 98 -26.23 -4.79 6.69
C ALA A 98 -25.61 -6.13 7.21
N GLY A 99 -24.66 -6.08 8.14
CA GLY A 99 -24.02 -7.27 8.71
C GLY A 99 -22.93 -7.91 7.86
N LEU A 100 -22.58 -7.34 6.70
CA LEU A 100 -21.54 -7.84 5.82
C LEU A 100 -20.15 -7.53 6.39
N ASN A 101 -19.22 -8.49 6.27
CA ASN A 101 -17.83 -8.26 6.61
C ASN A 101 -17.10 -7.58 5.44
N LEU A 102 -16.73 -6.32 5.62
CA LEU A 102 -16.03 -5.52 4.63
C LEU A 102 -14.54 -5.40 5.02
N PRO A 103 -13.61 -5.63 4.08
CA PRO A 103 -12.20 -5.44 4.35
C PRO A 103 -11.87 -3.94 4.50
N LYS A 104 -11.00 -3.61 5.47
CA LYS A 104 -10.48 -2.24 5.65
C LYS A 104 -9.48 -1.84 4.56
N VAL A 105 -8.82 -2.84 3.99
CA VAL A 105 -7.89 -2.68 2.86
C VAL A 105 -8.24 -3.72 1.81
N ALA A 106 -8.39 -3.27 0.58
CA ALA A 106 -8.56 -4.13 -0.58
C ALA A 106 -7.21 -4.34 -1.26
N PHE A 107 -6.72 -5.57 -1.29
CA PHE A 107 -5.57 -5.93 -2.13
C PHE A 107 -6.00 -5.99 -3.58
N PRO A 108 -5.22 -5.42 -4.51
CA PRO A 108 -5.50 -5.56 -5.92
C PRO A 108 -5.35 -7.02 -6.36
N ARG A 109 -6.25 -7.46 -7.22
CA ARG A 109 -6.20 -8.79 -7.83
C ARG A 109 -5.54 -8.67 -9.19
N PHE A 110 -4.57 -9.53 -9.44
CA PHE A 110 -3.83 -9.56 -10.70
C PHE A 110 -4.10 -10.86 -11.44
N SER A 111 -4.33 -10.78 -12.74
CA SER A 111 -4.41 -11.94 -13.65
C SER A 111 -3.02 -12.35 -14.16
N SER A 112 -2.06 -11.46 -14.11
CA SER A 112 -0.69 -11.61 -14.56
C SER A 112 0.29 -11.46 -13.39
N LEU A 113 1.30 -12.35 -13.34
CA LEU A 113 2.42 -12.22 -12.40
C LEU A 113 3.31 -11.01 -12.74
N GLU A 114 3.39 -10.65 -14.03
CA GLU A 114 4.08 -9.45 -14.50
C GLU A 114 3.52 -8.19 -13.83
N ASP A 115 2.20 -7.97 -13.95
CA ASP A 115 1.54 -6.81 -13.36
C ASP A 115 1.65 -6.79 -11.83
N LYS A 116 1.54 -7.97 -11.20
CA LYS A 116 1.73 -8.10 -9.76
C LYS A 116 3.14 -7.69 -9.33
N TYR A 117 4.15 -8.14 -10.04
CA TYR A 117 5.54 -7.80 -9.75
C TYR A 117 5.80 -6.30 -9.95
N LEU A 118 5.32 -5.71 -11.04
CA LEU A 118 5.41 -4.28 -11.26
C LEU A 118 4.71 -3.46 -10.16
N PHE A 119 3.55 -3.92 -9.70
CA PHE A 119 2.88 -3.29 -8.58
C PHE A 119 3.73 -3.32 -7.31
N ILE A 120 4.34 -4.46 -6.98
CA ILE A 120 5.23 -4.60 -5.82
C ILE A 120 6.42 -3.64 -5.94
N LYS A 121 7.05 -3.57 -7.10
CA LYS A 121 8.21 -2.71 -7.34
C LYS A 121 7.89 -1.21 -7.32
N ASN A 122 6.66 -0.85 -7.65
CA ASN A 122 6.21 0.55 -7.62
C ASN A 122 5.68 0.99 -6.25
N GLN A 123 5.54 0.09 -5.28
CA GLN A 123 5.13 0.47 -3.94
C GLN A 123 6.16 1.41 -3.30
N ASN A 124 5.66 2.39 -2.56
CA ASN A 124 6.49 3.35 -1.84
C ASN A 124 7.41 4.24 -2.70
N LEU A 125 7.23 4.24 -4.01
CA LEU A 125 7.89 5.20 -4.89
C LEU A 125 7.06 6.50 -4.98
N PRO A 126 7.72 7.69 -5.05
CA PRO A 126 7.02 8.95 -5.29
C PRO A 126 6.18 8.88 -6.58
N GLY A 127 4.90 9.26 -6.47
CA GLY A 127 3.95 9.22 -7.59
C GLY A 127 3.35 7.86 -7.91
N ALA A 128 3.74 6.78 -7.20
CA ALA A 128 3.16 5.46 -7.31
C ALA A 128 2.34 5.09 -6.06
N PHE A 129 1.30 4.29 -6.24
CA PHE A 129 0.49 3.79 -5.13
C PHE A 129 1.15 2.55 -4.50
N PRO A 130 1.11 2.39 -3.16
CA PRO A 130 0.60 3.31 -2.12
C PRO A 130 1.71 4.11 -1.43
N TYR A 131 2.29 5.09 -2.11
CA TYR A 131 3.39 5.90 -1.58
C TYR A 131 3.15 6.46 -0.16
N ALA A 132 1.90 6.76 0.17
CA ALA A 132 1.51 7.31 1.47
C ALA A 132 1.22 6.25 2.53
N SER A 133 1.49 4.97 2.28
CA SER A 133 1.31 3.93 3.30
C SER A 133 2.22 4.21 4.49
N GLY A 134 1.63 4.24 5.70
CA GLY A 134 2.39 4.45 6.94
C GLY A 134 3.34 3.29 7.24
N ILE A 135 4.36 3.55 8.06
CA ILE A 135 5.30 2.54 8.56
C ILE A 135 4.55 1.43 9.33
N PHE A 136 3.44 1.78 9.98
CA PHE A 136 2.59 0.87 10.73
C PHE A 136 1.22 0.76 10.06
N PRO A 137 0.96 -0.32 9.32
CA PRO A 137 -0.34 -0.57 8.72
C PRO A 137 -1.43 -0.59 9.80
N PHE A 138 -2.56 -0.01 9.49
CA PHE A 138 -3.73 0.03 10.40
C PHE A 138 -3.51 0.72 11.76
N LYS A 139 -2.46 1.52 11.91
CA LYS A 139 -2.16 2.20 13.20
C LYS A 139 -3.35 2.97 13.79
N ARG A 140 -4.29 3.38 12.96
CA ARG A 140 -5.44 4.21 13.33
C ARG A 140 -6.77 3.54 13.02
N SER A 141 -6.84 2.25 13.12
CA SER A 141 -8.08 1.50 12.86
C SER A 141 -9.24 1.91 13.76
N ASP A 142 -8.95 2.50 14.93
CA ASP A 142 -9.93 2.93 15.94
C ASP A 142 -10.15 4.45 15.98
N GLU A 143 -9.45 5.18 15.13
CA GLU A 143 -9.56 6.63 15.04
C GLU A 143 -10.30 7.01 13.76
N ASP A 144 -11.45 7.65 13.88
CA ASP A 144 -12.04 8.39 12.77
C ASP A 144 -11.11 9.58 12.45
N PRO A 145 -10.60 9.69 11.22
CA PRO A 145 -9.75 10.82 10.83
C PRO A 145 -10.63 12.07 10.65
N LYS A 146 -11.10 12.65 11.74
CA LYS A 146 -11.80 13.93 11.68
C LYS A 146 -10.77 15.04 11.61
N ARG A 147 -10.78 15.75 10.51
CA ARG A 147 -10.06 17.01 10.35
C ARG A 147 -11.06 18.15 10.43
N MET A 148 -11.04 18.86 11.54
CA MET A 148 -11.91 20.03 11.72
C MET A 148 -11.13 21.28 11.37
N PHE A 149 -11.71 22.12 10.52
CA PHE A 149 -11.23 23.48 10.27
C PHE A 149 -12.04 24.43 11.12
N ALA A 150 -11.33 25.29 11.83
CA ALA A 150 -11.95 26.38 12.58
C ALA A 150 -12.08 27.62 11.70
N GLY A 151 -13.03 28.45 12.01
CA GLY A 151 -13.25 29.74 11.35
C GLY A 151 -14.67 30.22 11.49
N GLU A 152 -15.24 30.12 12.67
CA GLU A 152 -16.59 30.60 12.95
C GLU A 152 -16.58 31.65 14.05
N GLY A 153 -16.34 32.90 13.67
CA GLY A 153 -16.24 34.01 14.63
C GLY A 153 -14.97 34.01 15.47
N GLY A 154 -15.00 34.60 16.66
CA GLY A 154 -13.85 34.74 17.53
C GLY A 154 -13.35 33.42 18.14
N PRO A 155 -12.17 33.46 18.82
CA PRO A 155 -11.51 32.30 19.38
C PRO A 155 -12.36 31.46 20.35
N SER A 156 -13.15 32.12 21.20
CA SER A 156 -14.01 31.45 22.17
C SER A 156 -15.05 30.55 21.48
N ARG A 157 -15.75 31.11 20.49
CA ARG A 157 -16.78 30.40 19.74
C ARG A 157 -16.21 29.24 18.92
N THR A 158 -15.05 29.42 18.34
CA THR A 158 -14.29 28.38 17.65
C THR A 158 -13.94 27.24 18.59
N ASN A 159 -13.46 27.55 19.81
CA ASN A 159 -13.11 26.56 20.82
C ASN A 159 -14.34 25.77 21.29
N GLU A 160 -15.46 26.44 21.57
CA GLU A 160 -16.73 25.80 21.93
C GLU A 160 -17.20 24.82 20.84
N ARG A 161 -17.12 25.22 19.58
CA ARG A 161 -17.44 24.38 18.44
C ARG A 161 -16.54 23.14 18.39
N PHE A 162 -15.26 23.27 18.58
CA PHE A 162 -14.34 22.15 18.62
C PHE A 162 -14.70 21.15 19.73
N HIS A 163 -14.96 21.64 20.92
CA HIS A 163 -15.38 20.80 22.02
C HIS A 163 -16.70 20.08 21.74
N TYR A 164 -17.66 20.77 21.16
CA TYR A 164 -18.97 20.19 20.80
C TYR A 164 -18.82 19.07 19.74
N LEU A 165 -18.11 19.36 18.65
CA LEU A 165 -17.97 18.40 17.53
C LEU A 165 -17.09 17.21 17.89
N SER A 166 -16.14 17.36 18.80
CA SER A 166 -15.20 16.30 19.20
C SER A 166 -15.58 15.58 20.49
N LYS A 167 -16.76 15.85 21.04
CA LYS A 167 -17.20 15.32 22.35
C LYS A 167 -17.10 13.81 22.47
N ASN A 168 -17.42 13.09 21.38
CA ASN A 168 -17.46 11.63 21.33
C ASN A 168 -16.24 11.00 20.64
N ASP A 169 -15.25 11.79 20.26
CA ASP A 169 -14.09 11.30 19.54
C ASP A 169 -13.02 10.82 20.52
N LYS A 170 -12.47 9.63 20.27
CA LYS A 170 -11.36 9.05 21.05
C LYS A 170 -10.06 9.79 20.79
N ALA A 171 -9.83 10.25 19.57
CA ALA A 171 -8.67 11.03 19.18
C ALA A 171 -9.09 12.33 18.51
N LYS A 172 -8.60 13.44 19.04
CA LYS A 172 -8.96 14.79 18.58
C LYS A 172 -7.80 15.36 17.77
N ARG A 173 -8.08 15.72 16.51
CA ARG A 173 -7.15 16.45 15.65
C ARG A 173 -7.80 17.73 15.21
N LEU A 174 -7.24 18.82 15.69
CA LEU A 174 -7.70 20.16 15.39
C LEU A 174 -6.64 20.83 14.52
N SER A 175 -7.07 21.41 13.41
CA SER A 175 -6.26 22.32 12.60
C SER A 175 -6.87 23.70 12.73
N THR A 176 -6.12 24.63 13.28
CA THR A 176 -6.52 26.03 13.41
C THR A 176 -5.91 26.80 12.25
N ALA A 177 -6.71 27.49 11.45
CA ALA A 177 -6.22 28.49 10.51
C ALA A 177 -6.10 29.81 11.28
N PHE A 178 -4.88 30.32 11.39
CA PHE A 178 -4.64 31.60 12.08
C PHE A 178 -5.12 32.81 11.26
N ASP A 179 -5.51 32.61 10.01
CA ASP A 179 -5.89 33.67 9.10
C ASP A 179 -7.12 34.46 9.57
N SER A 180 -8.02 33.84 10.31
CA SER A 180 -9.21 34.52 10.83
C SER A 180 -8.84 35.58 11.89
N VAL A 181 -7.87 35.28 12.74
CA VAL A 181 -7.38 36.21 13.76
C VAL A 181 -6.68 37.39 13.11
N THR A 182 -5.91 37.15 12.06
CA THR A 182 -5.21 38.21 11.31
C THR A 182 -6.16 39.08 10.50
N LEU A 183 -7.19 38.46 9.90
CA LEU A 183 -8.18 39.17 9.05
C LEU A 183 -9.15 40.04 9.85
N TYR A 184 -9.48 39.65 11.08
CA TYR A 184 -10.45 40.39 11.92
C TYR A 184 -9.79 41.24 13.00
N GLY A 185 -8.44 41.22 13.11
CA GLY A 185 -7.70 42.06 14.06
C GLY A 185 -7.93 41.71 15.51
N GLU A 186 -8.29 40.45 15.80
CA GLU A 186 -8.48 39.93 17.17
C GLU A 186 -7.19 39.32 17.75
#